data_11aa0cc8d2fec7823b8ae5c600b0ffbe
#
_entry.id   11aa0cc8d2fec7823b8ae5c600b0ffbe
#
_cell.length_a   1.000
_cell.length_b   1.000
_cell.length_c   1.000
_cell.angle_alpha   90.00
_cell.angle_beta   90.00
_cell.angle_gamma   90.00
#
_symmetry.space_group_name_H-M   'P 1'
#
loop_
_entity.id
_entity.type
_entity.pdbx_description
1 polymer ?
#
loop_
_entity_poly.entity_id
_entity_poly.type
_entity_poly.pdbx_seq_one_letter_code
_entity_poly.pdbx_strand_id
1 'polypeptide(L)'
;MQERADHFLELVNAGYQALYRVESEAQWLAATDVTPVHDAGSETAGKARAAFVGNPALIRETRALLEHRAELKPVTVLQLEHALLNAAEGPMTNPDLVAARIEAETRQASTLNGFTFHLNGQPITPNEIDNFLQTNQNLSARQAVWEASKQSGPALKPGLVKLRDLRNGVARELGYADYFALQVAGYGMSTAEMVKLQDDFMRELRPLYLQLHTWTKHALAKRYGQPVPKRIPAHWINNRWSQNWTSLIQAADLDDRFKDKTPEWIIKTAEQFYTGLGFPRLPDTFWTRSDLYPVKAGDARKKNTHASCWHLDLNTDIRSLMSVEANSEWFTTAHHELGHGYYFISYTRPEVPPLLRIGANPAFHEGMGELIALAAGQVPYLKSSGILPAEFQADQTAFLLNDALANSVPFIFWSSGTMTHWEADVYGKDLPPGQWNQRWWQYVRDFQGVEPPSDRGEEFCDAATKTHINDNPCYYYSYAIATVLKFQLHDHIARKLLKQPPQNCNYSNNKDVGRFLRGIMEKGGTEDWRKVLRQATGEDLSTRAMSEYFRPLLSWLEEQNRGRQIGWN
;
A
#
# COMPACT_ATOMS: atom_id res chain seq x y z
N MET A 1 -16.74 6.02 36.02
CA MET A 1 -15.96 6.48 34.84
C MET A 1 -16.42 5.78 33.57
N GLN A 2 -16.57 4.45 33.55
CA GLN A 2 -17.01 3.69 32.36
C GLN A 2 -18.34 4.20 31.76
N GLU A 3 -19.39 4.42 32.55
CA GLU A 3 -20.68 4.92 32.07
C GLU A 3 -20.57 6.30 31.39
N ARG A 4 -19.74 7.21 31.94
CA ARG A 4 -19.45 8.50 31.29
C ARG A 4 -18.78 8.31 29.93
N ALA A 5 -17.82 7.39 29.83
CA ALA A 5 -17.16 7.07 28.57
C ALA A 5 -18.11 6.42 27.56
N ASP A 6 -19.00 5.54 28.00
CA ASP A 6 -19.98 4.87 27.13
C ASP A 6 -20.94 5.90 26.51
N HIS A 7 -21.51 6.85 27.28
CA HIS A 7 -22.39 7.90 26.78
C HIS A 7 -21.64 8.87 25.84
N PHE A 8 -20.39 9.22 26.17
CA PHE A 8 -19.56 10.06 25.31
C PHE A 8 -19.27 9.38 23.96
N LEU A 9 -18.88 8.11 23.98
CA LEU A 9 -18.58 7.34 22.78
C LEU A 9 -19.81 7.03 21.94
N GLU A 10 -20.99 6.90 22.53
CA GLU A 10 -22.25 6.79 21.77
C GLU A 10 -22.45 8.02 20.87
N LEU A 11 -22.28 9.23 21.42
CA LEU A 11 -22.36 10.47 20.65
C LEU A 11 -21.26 10.55 19.58
N VAL A 12 -20.02 10.23 19.95
CA VAL A 12 -18.87 10.32 19.02
C VAL A 12 -19.02 9.33 17.87
N ASN A 13 -19.40 8.07 18.14
CA ASN A 13 -19.62 7.06 17.10
C ASN A 13 -20.76 7.46 16.14
N ALA A 14 -21.88 7.96 16.68
CA ALA A 14 -23.01 8.38 15.86
C ALA A 14 -22.64 9.56 14.94
N GLY A 15 -21.99 10.60 15.48
CA GLY A 15 -21.53 11.75 14.71
C GLY A 15 -20.45 11.39 13.68
N TYR A 16 -19.48 10.57 14.09
CA TYR A 16 -18.43 10.06 13.21
C TYR A 16 -19.02 9.29 12.03
N GLN A 17 -19.88 8.30 12.28
CA GLN A 17 -20.48 7.49 11.21
C GLN A 17 -21.35 8.32 10.26
N ALA A 18 -22.14 9.26 10.79
CA ALA A 18 -22.99 10.12 9.98
C ALA A 18 -22.16 11.00 9.01
N LEU A 19 -21.11 11.66 9.53
CA LEU A 19 -20.25 12.54 8.74
C LEU A 19 -19.32 11.76 7.83
N TYR A 20 -18.83 10.60 8.26
CA TYR A 20 -18.07 9.68 7.41
C TYR A 20 -18.88 9.28 6.17
N ARG A 21 -20.15 8.93 6.33
CA ARG A 21 -21.03 8.59 5.21
C ARG A 21 -21.20 9.75 4.22
N VAL A 22 -21.41 10.97 4.73
CA VAL A 22 -21.56 12.17 3.88
C VAL A 22 -20.28 12.44 3.09
N GLU A 23 -19.13 12.36 3.74
CA GLU A 23 -17.84 12.55 3.09
C GLU A 23 -17.55 11.44 2.08
N SER A 24 -17.72 10.18 2.45
CA SER A 24 -17.48 9.04 1.57
C SER A 24 -18.36 9.06 0.32
N GLU A 25 -19.62 9.45 0.43
CA GLU A 25 -20.51 9.61 -0.74
C GLU A 25 -20.03 10.76 -1.65
N ALA A 26 -19.61 11.88 -1.07
CA ALA A 26 -19.09 13.00 -1.84
C ALA A 26 -17.74 12.64 -2.53
N GLN A 27 -16.85 11.95 -1.84
CA GLN A 27 -15.60 11.44 -2.41
C GLN A 27 -15.85 10.40 -3.52
N TRP A 28 -16.83 9.52 -3.33
CA TRP A 28 -17.25 8.56 -4.34
C TRP A 28 -17.69 9.25 -5.63
N LEU A 29 -18.50 10.29 -5.53
CA LEU A 29 -18.92 11.08 -6.69
C LEU A 29 -17.71 11.76 -7.37
N ALA A 30 -16.82 12.37 -6.60
CA ALA A 30 -15.61 13.00 -7.13
C ALA A 30 -14.67 11.98 -7.81
N ALA A 31 -14.60 10.74 -7.31
CA ALA A 31 -13.76 9.69 -7.91
C ALA A 31 -14.38 9.06 -9.17
N THR A 32 -15.71 8.93 -9.23
CA THR A 32 -16.41 8.25 -10.33
C THR A 32 -16.87 9.21 -11.45
N ASP A 33 -16.98 10.51 -11.14
CA ASP A 33 -17.33 11.55 -12.11
C ASP A 33 -16.58 12.84 -11.76
N VAL A 34 -15.34 12.94 -12.26
CA VAL A 34 -14.40 14.03 -11.94
C VAL A 34 -14.89 15.34 -12.54
N THR A 35 -15.46 16.18 -11.70
CA THR A 35 -15.93 17.53 -12.05
C THR A 35 -15.61 18.52 -10.94
N PRO A 36 -15.44 19.82 -11.24
CA PRO A 36 -15.21 20.84 -10.20
C PRO A 36 -16.32 20.91 -9.14
N VAL A 37 -17.55 20.54 -9.49
CA VAL A 37 -18.70 20.53 -8.56
C VAL A 37 -18.56 19.38 -7.56
N HIS A 38 -18.21 18.18 -8.02
CA HIS A 38 -18.01 17.02 -7.16
C HIS A 38 -16.77 17.20 -6.28
N ASP A 39 -15.68 17.78 -6.81
CA ASP A 39 -14.48 18.10 -6.04
C ASP A 39 -14.78 19.08 -4.90
N ALA A 40 -15.53 20.16 -5.18
CA ALA A 40 -15.97 21.12 -4.16
C ALA A 40 -16.90 20.48 -3.11
N GLY A 41 -17.77 19.54 -3.54
CA GLY A 41 -18.62 18.76 -2.65
C GLY A 41 -17.81 17.89 -1.68
N SER A 42 -16.81 17.19 -2.21
CA SER A 42 -15.89 16.36 -1.43
C SER A 42 -15.09 17.20 -0.42
N GLU A 43 -14.55 18.33 -0.84
CA GLU A 43 -13.83 19.26 0.05
C GLU A 43 -14.74 19.77 1.19
N THR A 44 -15.96 20.15 0.87
CA THR A 44 -16.94 20.66 1.86
C THR A 44 -17.29 19.58 2.90
N ALA A 45 -17.55 18.36 2.45
CA ALA A 45 -17.88 17.23 3.32
C ALA A 45 -16.69 16.85 4.22
N GLY A 46 -15.48 16.83 3.66
CA GLY A 46 -14.24 16.59 4.42
C GLY A 46 -13.99 17.62 5.52
N LYS A 47 -14.19 18.91 5.21
CA LYS A 47 -14.12 20.00 6.21
C LYS A 47 -15.14 19.83 7.33
N ALA A 48 -16.37 19.41 7.01
CA ALA A 48 -17.41 19.18 8.01
C ALA A 48 -17.05 18.03 8.95
N ARG A 49 -16.53 16.90 8.41
CA ARG A 49 -16.04 15.78 9.24
C ARG A 49 -14.85 16.21 10.10
N ALA A 50 -13.86 16.89 9.53
CA ALA A 50 -12.69 17.39 10.26
C ALA A 50 -13.10 18.32 11.41
N ALA A 51 -14.07 19.22 11.19
CA ALA A 51 -14.57 20.12 12.23
C ALA A 51 -15.21 19.37 13.41
N PHE A 52 -15.86 18.22 13.16
CA PHE A 52 -16.42 17.38 14.21
C PHE A 52 -15.33 16.60 14.95
N VAL A 53 -14.53 15.79 14.24
CA VAL A 53 -13.52 14.92 14.88
C VAL A 53 -12.43 15.74 15.56
N GLY A 54 -12.05 16.88 15.01
CA GLY A 54 -11.06 17.82 15.57
C GLY A 54 -11.63 18.80 16.61
N ASN A 55 -12.89 18.66 17.00
CA ASN A 55 -13.54 19.59 17.93
C ASN A 55 -12.79 19.65 19.28
N PRO A 56 -12.38 20.85 19.77
CA PRO A 56 -11.64 20.99 21.02
C PRO A 56 -12.34 20.41 22.26
N ALA A 57 -13.69 20.43 22.29
CA ALA A 57 -14.43 19.83 23.40
C ALA A 57 -14.34 18.30 23.38
N LEU A 58 -14.46 17.68 22.18
CA LEU A 58 -14.28 16.23 22.02
C LEU A 58 -12.85 15.80 22.38
N ILE A 59 -11.85 16.54 21.94
CA ILE A 59 -10.43 16.28 22.28
C ILE A 59 -10.21 16.33 23.80
N ARG A 60 -10.71 17.39 24.47
CA ARG A 60 -10.56 17.53 25.93
C ARG A 60 -11.24 16.40 26.69
N GLU A 61 -12.47 16.06 26.33
CA GLU A 61 -13.20 14.98 27.00
C GLU A 61 -12.54 13.62 26.78
N THR A 62 -12.08 13.34 25.54
CA THR A 62 -11.34 12.11 25.22
C THR A 62 -10.07 11.99 26.07
N ARG A 63 -9.30 13.08 26.21
CA ARG A 63 -8.08 13.11 27.06
C ARG A 63 -8.42 12.88 28.52
N ALA A 64 -9.43 13.58 29.05
CA ALA A 64 -9.86 13.43 30.44
C ALA A 64 -10.29 11.99 30.76
N LEU A 65 -10.98 11.32 29.82
CA LEU A 65 -11.35 9.89 29.98
C LEU A 65 -10.12 8.98 29.94
N LEU A 66 -9.13 9.27 29.07
CA LEU A 66 -7.90 8.47 28.97
C LEU A 66 -6.97 8.61 30.20
N GLU A 67 -7.07 9.69 30.98
CA GLU A 67 -6.40 9.78 32.29
C GLU A 67 -6.87 8.68 33.26
N HIS A 68 -8.09 8.17 33.06
CA HIS A 68 -8.70 7.09 33.84
C HIS A 68 -8.69 5.73 33.10
N ARG A 69 -7.79 5.53 32.15
CA ARG A 69 -7.75 4.33 31.29
C ARG A 69 -7.77 3.01 32.06
N ALA A 70 -7.18 2.97 33.27
CA ALA A 70 -7.18 1.77 34.11
C ALA A 70 -8.57 1.37 34.64
N GLU A 71 -9.54 2.31 34.64
CA GLU A 71 -10.93 2.09 35.06
C GLU A 71 -11.85 1.72 33.88
N LEU A 72 -11.33 1.76 32.64
CA LEU A 72 -12.10 1.57 31.42
C LEU A 72 -11.87 0.19 30.80
N LYS A 73 -12.89 -0.30 30.10
CA LYS A 73 -12.76 -1.54 29.31
C LYS A 73 -11.72 -1.33 28.18
N PRO A 74 -10.95 -2.36 27.79
CA PRO A 74 -9.95 -2.23 26.72
C PRO A 74 -10.52 -1.66 25.41
N VAL A 75 -11.70 -2.11 24.98
CA VAL A 75 -12.34 -1.60 23.77
C VAL A 75 -12.76 -0.13 23.88
N THR A 76 -13.09 0.35 25.06
CA THR A 76 -13.37 1.77 25.34
C THR A 76 -12.10 2.61 25.17
N VAL A 77 -10.99 2.14 25.72
CA VAL A 77 -9.67 2.81 25.56
C VAL A 77 -9.28 2.88 24.09
N LEU A 78 -9.41 1.79 23.33
CA LEU A 78 -9.10 1.78 21.90
C LEU A 78 -9.96 2.77 21.11
N GLN A 79 -11.26 2.88 21.41
CA GLN A 79 -12.12 3.89 20.76
C GLN A 79 -11.67 5.32 21.07
N LEU A 80 -11.30 5.60 22.31
CA LEU A 80 -10.79 6.93 22.70
C LEU A 80 -9.46 7.26 22.02
N GLU A 81 -8.55 6.29 21.93
CA GLU A 81 -7.29 6.44 21.22
C GLU A 81 -7.53 6.71 19.72
N HIS A 82 -8.43 5.98 19.07
CA HIS A 82 -8.82 6.21 17.69
C HIS A 82 -9.53 7.55 17.47
N ALA A 83 -10.33 8.01 18.43
CA ALA A 83 -10.92 9.35 18.36
C ALA A 83 -9.84 10.44 18.34
N LEU A 84 -8.76 10.30 19.13
CA LEU A 84 -7.62 11.23 19.07
C LEU A 84 -6.82 11.14 17.77
N LEU A 85 -6.62 9.93 17.23
CA LEU A 85 -5.95 9.77 15.93
C LEU A 85 -6.76 10.46 14.81
N ASN A 86 -8.06 10.27 14.78
CA ASN A 86 -8.93 10.98 13.82
C ASN A 86 -8.89 12.50 14.03
N ALA A 87 -8.86 12.98 15.28
CA ALA A 87 -8.75 14.42 15.59
C ALA A 87 -7.41 15.01 15.13
N ALA A 88 -6.34 14.21 15.10
CA ALA A 88 -5.00 14.65 14.72
C ALA A 88 -4.86 15.00 13.24
N GLU A 89 -5.78 14.55 12.41
CA GLU A 89 -5.84 14.93 10.99
C GLU A 89 -6.33 16.37 10.78
N GLY A 90 -7.02 16.97 11.75
CA GLY A 90 -7.50 18.35 11.63
C GLY A 90 -7.91 18.95 12.98
N PRO A 91 -6.96 19.12 13.94
CA PRO A 91 -7.27 19.60 15.27
C PRO A 91 -7.73 21.06 15.26
N MET A 92 -9.00 21.30 15.56
CA MET A 92 -9.58 22.65 15.63
C MET A 92 -9.17 23.43 16.89
N THR A 93 -8.16 22.96 17.61
CA THR A 93 -7.42 23.72 18.61
C THR A 93 -6.59 24.84 17.96
N ASN A 94 -6.19 24.65 16.68
CA ASN A 94 -5.47 25.64 15.88
C ASN A 94 -6.02 25.65 14.42
N PRO A 95 -7.19 26.27 14.18
CA PRO A 95 -7.85 26.26 12.87
C PRO A 95 -6.99 26.88 11.76
N ASP A 96 -6.20 27.93 12.08
CA ASP A 96 -5.37 28.61 11.08
C ASP A 96 -4.25 27.71 10.58
N LEU A 97 -3.64 26.91 11.45
CA LEU A 97 -2.62 25.94 11.10
C LEU A 97 -3.21 24.83 10.21
N VAL A 98 -4.40 24.34 10.55
CA VAL A 98 -5.12 23.32 9.76
C VAL A 98 -5.48 23.86 8.37
N ALA A 99 -5.99 25.09 8.30
CA ALA A 99 -6.32 25.74 7.02
C ALA A 99 -5.07 25.92 6.16
N ALA A 100 -3.96 26.40 6.75
CA ALA A 100 -2.69 26.57 6.03
C ALA A 100 -2.14 25.22 5.50
N ARG A 101 -2.29 24.13 6.25
CA ARG A 101 -1.90 22.79 5.81
C ARG A 101 -2.75 22.33 4.62
N ILE A 102 -4.07 22.44 4.71
CA ILE A 102 -5.00 22.02 3.64
C ILE A 102 -4.70 22.82 2.36
N GLU A 103 -4.51 24.13 2.47
CA GLU A 103 -4.13 24.96 1.31
C GLU A 103 -2.80 24.54 0.69
N ALA A 104 -1.80 24.24 1.52
CA ALA A 104 -0.49 23.79 1.04
C ALA A 104 -0.56 22.40 0.39
N GLU A 105 -1.37 21.47 0.91
CA GLU A 105 -1.60 20.14 0.33
C GLU A 105 -2.30 20.24 -1.03
N THR A 106 -3.33 21.07 -1.13
CA THR A 106 -4.04 21.32 -2.41
C THR A 106 -3.08 21.90 -3.45
N ARG A 107 -2.26 22.88 -3.07
CA ARG A 107 -1.26 23.48 -3.97
C ARG A 107 -0.19 22.47 -4.40
N GLN A 108 0.27 21.63 -3.47
CA GLN A 108 1.26 20.59 -3.76
C GLN A 108 0.69 19.54 -4.74
N ALA A 109 -0.54 19.10 -4.51
CA ALA A 109 -1.23 18.18 -5.41
C ALA A 109 -1.42 18.78 -6.81
N SER A 110 -1.80 20.07 -6.90
CA SER A 110 -1.91 20.77 -8.18
C SER A 110 -0.57 20.85 -8.90
N THR A 111 0.52 21.14 -8.18
CA THR A 111 1.88 21.19 -8.76
C THR A 111 2.32 19.82 -9.26
N LEU A 112 2.05 18.76 -8.49
CA LEU A 112 2.39 17.37 -8.84
C LEU A 112 1.61 16.89 -10.08
N ASN A 113 0.29 17.03 -10.03
CA ASN A 113 -0.61 16.48 -11.06
C ASN A 113 -0.63 17.34 -12.33
N GLY A 114 -0.40 18.64 -12.20
CA GLY A 114 -0.32 19.57 -13.33
C GLY A 114 1.05 19.65 -14.00
N PHE A 115 2.07 18.95 -13.49
CA PHE A 115 3.42 19.03 -14.02
C PHE A 115 3.52 18.42 -15.43
N THR A 116 4.07 19.18 -16.36
CA THR A 116 4.34 18.72 -17.73
C THR A 116 5.81 18.30 -17.85
N PHE A 117 6.04 17.00 -18.06
CA PHE A 117 7.37 16.47 -18.33
C PHE A 117 7.76 16.73 -19.79
N HIS A 118 9.04 16.94 -20.04
CA HIS A 118 9.57 17.17 -21.38
C HIS A 118 10.74 16.23 -21.69
N LEU A 119 10.70 15.64 -22.87
CA LEU A 119 11.81 14.85 -23.44
C LEU A 119 12.24 15.50 -24.76
N ASN A 120 13.50 15.94 -24.86
CA ASN A 120 14.03 16.63 -26.04
C ASN A 120 13.17 17.84 -26.48
N GLY A 121 12.63 18.58 -25.51
CA GLY A 121 11.79 19.75 -25.75
C GLY A 121 10.33 19.45 -26.12
N GLN A 122 9.93 18.18 -26.21
CA GLN A 122 8.55 17.77 -26.45
C GLN A 122 7.90 17.26 -25.16
N PRO A 123 6.61 17.56 -24.92
CA PRO A 123 5.87 17.02 -23.79
C PRO A 123 5.87 15.48 -23.82
N ILE A 124 5.97 14.87 -22.65
CA ILE A 124 5.83 13.42 -22.45
C ILE A 124 5.01 13.16 -21.19
N THR A 125 4.06 12.24 -21.27
CA THR A 125 3.19 11.88 -20.15
C THR A 125 3.84 10.86 -19.20
N PRO A 126 3.41 10.77 -17.93
CA PRO A 126 3.86 9.73 -17.00
C PRO A 126 3.69 8.30 -17.56
N ASN A 127 2.57 8.01 -18.23
CA ASN A 127 2.30 6.69 -18.81
C ASN A 127 3.27 6.37 -19.96
N GLU A 128 3.60 7.35 -20.81
CA GLU A 128 4.59 7.17 -21.86
C GLU A 128 5.99 6.95 -21.29
N ILE A 129 6.36 7.64 -20.20
CA ILE A 129 7.60 7.41 -19.47
C ILE A 129 7.67 5.97 -18.95
N ASP A 130 6.62 5.51 -18.25
CA ASP A 130 6.57 4.17 -17.67
C ASP A 130 6.62 3.09 -18.76
N ASN A 131 5.79 3.22 -19.81
CA ASN A 131 5.81 2.30 -20.94
C ASN A 131 7.16 2.26 -21.65
N PHE A 132 7.80 3.42 -21.82
CA PHE A 132 9.14 3.48 -22.43
C PHE A 132 10.19 2.73 -21.60
N LEU A 133 10.19 2.93 -20.27
CA LEU A 133 11.10 2.23 -19.36
C LEU A 133 10.83 0.71 -19.30
N GLN A 134 9.61 0.27 -19.58
CA GLN A 134 9.27 -1.16 -19.64
C GLN A 134 9.75 -1.82 -20.94
N THR A 135 9.63 -1.14 -22.06
CA THR A 135 9.75 -1.76 -23.39
C THR A 135 11.06 -1.44 -24.13
N ASN A 136 11.63 -0.24 -23.93
CA ASN A 136 12.80 0.19 -24.69
C ASN A 136 14.11 -0.39 -24.12
N GLN A 137 15.04 -0.78 -24.99
CA GLN A 137 16.33 -1.36 -24.59
C GLN A 137 17.53 -0.44 -24.85
N ASN A 138 17.35 0.72 -25.48
CA ASN A 138 18.43 1.67 -25.72
C ASN A 138 18.77 2.44 -24.44
N LEU A 139 19.94 2.20 -23.86
CA LEU A 139 20.32 2.78 -22.57
C LEU A 139 20.39 4.30 -22.55
N SER A 140 20.90 4.94 -23.62
CA SER A 140 20.95 6.40 -23.67
C SER A 140 19.55 7.02 -23.71
N ALA A 141 18.63 6.42 -24.45
CA ALA A 141 17.24 6.85 -24.48
C ALA A 141 16.53 6.57 -23.13
N ARG A 142 16.79 5.43 -22.49
CA ARG A 142 16.28 5.11 -21.14
C ARG A 142 16.77 6.12 -20.11
N GLN A 143 18.06 6.50 -20.15
CA GLN A 143 18.59 7.51 -19.26
C GLN A 143 17.89 8.86 -19.45
N ALA A 144 17.73 9.32 -20.69
CA ALA A 144 17.04 10.59 -20.97
C ALA A 144 15.59 10.57 -20.47
N VAL A 145 14.85 9.47 -20.65
CA VAL A 145 13.47 9.33 -20.16
C VAL A 145 13.42 9.22 -18.62
N TRP A 146 14.37 8.50 -18.02
CA TRP A 146 14.47 8.44 -16.56
C TRP A 146 14.75 9.82 -15.95
N GLU A 147 15.70 10.58 -16.51
CA GLU A 147 15.99 11.95 -16.08
C GLU A 147 14.80 12.89 -16.30
N ALA A 148 14.09 12.76 -17.42
CA ALA A 148 12.83 13.49 -17.65
C ALA A 148 11.80 13.20 -16.55
N SER A 149 11.69 11.96 -16.08
CA SER A 149 10.78 11.56 -15.00
C SER A 149 11.06 12.24 -13.65
N LYS A 150 12.24 12.85 -13.48
CA LYS A 150 12.68 13.54 -12.26
C LYS A 150 12.52 15.06 -12.30
N GLN A 151 12.04 15.61 -13.42
CA GLN A 151 11.90 17.06 -13.61
C GLN A 151 10.94 17.75 -12.62
N SER A 152 9.95 17.03 -12.11
CA SER A 152 8.99 17.59 -11.14
C SER A 152 9.62 17.86 -9.76
N GLY A 153 10.70 17.18 -9.40
CA GLY A 153 11.33 17.27 -8.08
C GLY A 153 11.69 18.69 -7.63
N PRO A 154 12.43 19.48 -8.43
CA PRO A 154 12.75 20.87 -8.08
C PRO A 154 11.53 21.77 -7.91
N ALA A 155 10.46 21.56 -8.70
CA ALA A 155 9.23 22.34 -8.59
C ALA A 155 8.43 21.98 -7.32
N LEU A 156 8.50 20.72 -6.86
CA LEU A 156 7.80 20.23 -5.68
C LEU A 156 8.52 20.52 -4.37
N LYS A 157 9.86 20.65 -4.39
CA LYS A 157 10.70 20.81 -3.19
C LYS A 157 10.23 21.96 -2.27
N PRO A 158 9.99 23.19 -2.75
CA PRO A 158 9.57 24.30 -1.88
C PRO A 158 8.25 24.04 -1.14
N GLY A 159 7.26 23.49 -1.85
CA GLY A 159 5.97 23.12 -1.26
C GLY A 159 6.10 22.00 -0.23
N LEU A 160 6.94 21.00 -0.50
CA LEU A 160 7.18 19.89 0.40
C LEU A 160 7.90 20.34 1.70
N VAL A 161 8.83 21.29 1.62
CA VAL A 161 9.46 21.92 2.81
C VAL A 161 8.40 22.59 3.69
N LYS A 162 7.51 23.38 3.07
CA LYS A 162 6.41 24.01 3.79
C LYS A 162 5.46 22.97 4.42
N LEU A 163 5.13 21.92 3.67
CA LEU A 163 4.25 20.83 4.13
C LEU A 163 4.86 20.06 5.31
N ARG A 164 6.16 19.76 5.28
CA ARG A 164 6.85 19.13 6.41
C ARG A 164 6.61 19.93 7.71
N ASP A 165 6.82 21.25 7.66
CA ASP A 165 6.68 22.11 8.84
C ASP A 165 5.23 22.19 9.33
N LEU A 166 4.27 22.34 8.41
CA LEU A 166 2.84 22.38 8.72
C LEU A 166 2.34 21.04 9.29
N ARG A 167 2.72 19.91 8.71
CA ARG A 167 2.36 18.57 9.17
C ARG A 167 2.93 18.29 10.56
N ASN A 168 4.20 18.64 10.80
CA ASN A 168 4.80 18.55 12.12
C ASN A 168 4.09 19.48 13.14
N GLY A 169 3.69 20.68 12.72
CA GLY A 169 2.92 21.60 13.54
C GLY A 169 1.58 21.00 13.98
N VAL A 170 0.81 20.45 13.03
CA VAL A 170 -0.48 19.79 13.30
C VAL A 170 -0.32 18.59 14.23
N ALA A 171 0.69 17.75 14.04
CA ALA A 171 0.95 16.62 14.92
C ALA A 171 1.25 17.07 16.37
N ARG A 172 2.03 18.16 16.54
CA ARG A 172 2.37 18.71 17.86
C ARG A 172 1.17 19.29 18.60
N GLU A 173 0.12 19.78 17.90
CA GLU A 173 -1.13 20.23 18.54
C GLU A 173 -1.79 19.14 19.40
N LEU A 174 -1.62 17.88 19.04
CA LEU A 174 -2.13 16.75 19.82
C LEU A 174 -1.06 16.05 20.67
N GLY A 175 0.14 16.62 20.77
CA GLY A 175 1.22 16.14 21.66
C GLY A 175 2.11 15.08 21.03
N TYR A 176 2.02 14.83 19.73
CA TYR A 176 3.00 14.00 19.02
C TYR A 176 4.28 14.77 18.76
N ALA A 177 5.42 14.10 18.79
CA ALA A 177 6.72 14.75 18.58
C ALA A 177 6.83 15.38 17.19
N ASP A 178 6.34 14.67 16.20
CA ASP A 178 6.37 15.01 14.78
C ASP A 178 5.30 14.22 14.01
N TYR A 179 5.18 14.47 12.71
CA TYR A 179 4.18 13.83 11.87
C TYR A 179 4.45 12.33 11.66
N PHE A 180 5.72 11.90 11.61
CA PHE A 180 6.05 10.47 11.51
C PHE A 180 5.58 9.73 12.77
N ALA A 181 5.81 10.29 13.96
CA ALA A 181 5.33 9.72 15.22
C ALA A 181 3.80 9.63 15.27
N LEU A 182 3.08 10.64 14.75
CA LEU A 182 1.63 10.60 14.63
C LEU A 182 1.16 9.43 13.75
N GLN A 183 1.74 9.26 12.56
CA GLN A 183 1.34 8.19 11.64
C GLN A 183 1.63 6.80 12.21
N VAL A 184 2.76 6.63 12.88
CA VAL A 184 3.14 5.37 13.54
C VAL A 184 2.25 5.04 14.74
N ALA A 185 1.69 6.05 15.42
CA ALA A 185 0.81 5.84 16.57
C ALA A 185 -0.42 4.96 16.26
N GLY A 186 -0.90 4.95 15.01
CA GLY A 186 -1.97 4.04 14.55
C GLY A 186 -1.61 2.55 14.67
N TYR A 187 -0.34 2.22 14.84
CA TYR A 187 0.15 0.87 15.10
C TYR A 187 0.33 0.54 16.59
N GLY A 188 0.09 1.51 17.49
CA GLY A 188 0.44 1.39 18.91
C GLY A 188 1.95 1.21 19.09
N MET A 189 2.77 1.92 18.29
CA MET A 189 4.23 1.86 18.28
C MET A 189 4.83 3.26 18.38
N SER A 190 6.04 3.33 18.90
CA SER A 190 6.91 4.48 18.75
C SER A 190 7.62 4.51 17.39
N THR A 191 8.13 5.68 17.00
CA THR A 191 8.99 5.81 15.81
C THR A 191 10.18 4.84 15.84
N ALA A 192 10.84 4.72 17.00
CA ALA A 192 11.99 3.83 17.15
C ALA A 192 11.63 2.35 16.97
N GLU A 193 10.50 1.91 17.50
CA GLU A 193 10.01 0.53 17.31
C GLU A 193 9.65 0.25 15.85
N MET A 194 9.00 1.20 15.17
CA MET A 194 8.67 1.04 13.75
C MET A 194 9.94 0.95 12.89
N VAL A 195 10.88 1.88 13.06
CA VAL A 195 12.15 1.86 12.30
C VAL A 195 12.91 0.56 12.57
N LYS A 196 12.98 0.12 13.84
CA LYS A 196 13.61 -1.15 14.19
C LYS A 196 12.94 -2.34 13.51
N LEU A 197 11.61 -2.38 13.46
CA LEU A 197 10.87 -3.44 12.76
C LEU A 197 11.22 -3.48 11.26
N GLN A 198 11.32 -2.31 10.62
CA GLN A 198 11.70 -2.21 9.22
C GLN A 198 13.16 -2.65 8.99
N ASP A 199 14.08 -2.30 9.89
CA ASP A 199 15.48 -2.75 9.87
C ASP A 199 15.59 -4.27 10.04
N ASP A 200 14.78 -4.84 10.92
CA ASP A 200 14.73 -6.30 11.13
C ASP A 200 14.28 -7.01 9.85
N PHE A 201 13.26 -6.51 9.13
CA PHE A 201 12.85 -7.08 7.84
C PHE A 201 13.99 -7.07 6.81
N MET A 202 14.67 -5.94 6.67
CA MET A 202 15.79 -5.85 5.72
C MET A 202 16.95 -6.76 6.12
N ARG A 203 17.30 -6.81 7.39
CA ARG A 203 18.40 -7.68 7.90
C ARG A 203 18.12 -9.14 7.59
N GLU A 204 16.90 -9.61 7.85
CA GLU A 204 16.53 -11.02 7.70
C GLU A 204 16.41 -11.42 6.23
N LEU A 205 15.93 -10.53 5.35
CA LEU A 205 15.80 -10.78 3.91
C LEU A 205 17.08 -10.47 3.12
N ARG A 206 18.10 -9.85 3.75
CA ARG A 206 19.32 -9.43 3.06
C ARG A 206 20.04 -10.55 2.31
N PRO A 207 20.20 -11.80 2.83
CA PRO A 207 20.84 -12.87 2.08
C PRO A 207 20.15 -13.15 0.74
N LEU A 208 18.81 -13.23 0.73
CA LEU A 208 18.03 -13.41 -0.50
C LEU A 208 18.18 -12.20 -1.43
N TYR A 209 18.09 -10.99 -0.89
CA TYR A 209 18.20 -9.78 -1.69
C TYR A 209 19.56 -9.62 -2.37
N LEU A 210 20.65 -9.90 -1.68
CA LEU A 210 21.98 -9.82 -2.26
C LEU A 210 22.17 -10.80 -3.42
N GLN A 211 21.64 -12.01 -3.31
CA GLN A 211 21.66 -13.00 -4.37
C GLN A 211 20.81 -12.56 -5.56
N LEU A 212 19.59 -12.07 -5.29
CA LEU A 212 18.70 -11.55 -6.34
C LEU A 212 19.30 -10.34 -7.04
N HIS A 213 19.85 -9.38 -6.31
CA HIS A 213 20.53 -8.20 -6.84
C HIS A 213 21.72 -8.60 -7.72
N THR A 214 22.55 -9.56 -7.27
CA THR A 214 23.71 -10.05 -8.04
C THR A 214 23.26 -10.68 -9.35
N TRP A 215 22.27 -11.57 -9.30
CA TRP A 215 21.71 -12.18 -10.50
C TRP A 215 21.17 -11.11 -11.46
N THR A 216 20.39 -10.17 -10.94
CA THR A 216 19.75 -9.08 -11.70
C THR A 216 20.78 -8.20 -12.40
N LYS A 217 21.83 -7.73 -11.71
CA LYS A 217 22.85 -6.88 -12.33
C LYS A 217 23.59 -7.59 -13.46
N HIS A 218 23.84 -8.90 -13.36
CA HIS A 218 24.43 -9.70 -14.43
C HIS A 218 23.46 -9.91 -15.61
N ALA A 219 22.18 -10.16 -15.32
CA ALA A 219 21.15 -10.31 -16.35
C ALA A 219 20.97 -9.01 -17.14
N LEU A 220 20.93 -7.85 -16.45
CA LEU A 220 20.83 -6.53 -17.07
C LEU A 220 22.09 -6.18 -17.87
N ALA A 221 23.27 -6.44 -17.34
CA ALA A 221 24.53 -6.22 -18.05
C ALA A 221 24.57 -7.01 -19.36
N LYS A 222 24.15 -8.29 -19.32
CA LYS A 222 24.03 -9.12 -20.53
C LYS A 222 22.98 -8.57 -21.51
N ARG A 223 21.80 -8.17 -21.01
CA ARG A 223 20.71 -7.60 -21.82
C ARG A 223 21.17 -6.36 -22.60
N TYR A 224 21.90 -5.48 -21.93
CA TYR A 224 22.32 -4.20 -22.47
C TYR A 224 23.73 -4.22 -23.12
N GLY A 225 24.41 -5.36 -23.12
CA GLY A 225 25.78 -5.47 -23.68
C GLY A 225 26.79 -4.61 -22.93
N GLN A 226 26.64 -4.46 -21.60
CA GLN A 226 27.47 -3.60 -20.77
C GLN A 226 28.32 -4.41 -19.77
N PRO A 227 29.44 -3.86 -19.28
CA PRO A 227 30.11 -4.42 -18.09
C PRO A 227 29.19 -4.52 -16.89
N VAL A 228 29.41 -5.53 -16.03
CA VAL A 228 28.62 -5.69 -14.82
C VAL A 228 28.94 -4.55 -13.84
N PRO A 229 27.96 -3.72 -13.47
CA PRO A 229 28.18 -2.59 -12.58
C PRO A 229 28.34 -3.04 -11.11
N LYS A 230 28.95 -2.20 -10.29
CA LYS A 230 28.96 -2.41 -8.83
C LYS A 230 27.55 -2.27 -8.25
N ARG A 231 26.86 -1.16 -8.51
CA ARG A 231 25.45 -0.89 -8.25
C ARG A 231 24.68 -0.82 -9.55
N ILE A 232 23.39 -1.18 -9.53
CA ILE A 232 22.57 -1.12 -10.74
C ILE A 232 22.24 0.34 -11.05
N PRO A 233 22.56 0.86 -12.26
CA PRO A 233 22.11 2.18 -12.64
C PRO A 233 20.59 2.26 -12.71
N ALA A 234 19.96 3.25 -12.09
CA ALA A 234 18.51 3.35 -11.93
C ALA A 234 17.74 3.26 -13.25
N HIS A 235 18.27 3.82 -14.34
CA HIS A 235 17.66 3.76 -15.67
C HIS A 235 17.73 2.37 -16.36
N TRP A 236 18.46 1.41 -15.77
CA TRP A 236 18.44 0.03 -16.26
C TRP A 236 17.20 -0.73 -15.80
N ILE A 237 16.57 -0.28 -14.73
CA ILE A 237 15.36 -0.88 -14.14
C ILE A 237 14.12 -0.24 -14.77
N ASN A 238 13.07 -1.02 -14.94
CA ASN A 238 11.84 -0.61 -15.60
C ASN A 238 10.93 0.31 -14.78
N ASN A 239 11.21 0.52 -13.52
CA ASN A 239 10.43 1.37 -12.63
C ASN A 239 11.22 2.63 -12.24
N ARG A 240 10.60 3.81 -12.30
CA ARG A 240 11.23 5.12 -12.05
C ARG A 240 11.92 5.23 -10.68
N TRP A 241 11.48 4.46 -9.69
CA TRP A 241 12.02 4.46 -8.32
C TRP A 241 12.70 3.14 -7.95
N SER A 242 12.84 2.21 -8.91
CA SER A 242 13.48 0.91 -8.72
C SER A 242 12.83 0.04 -7.63
N GLN A 243 11.52 0.19 -7.42
CA GLN A 243 10.76 -0.60 -6.44
C GLN A 243 10.23 -1.92 -7.00
N ASN A 244 10.12 -2.06 -8.33
CA ASN A 244 9.62 -3.23 -9.05
C ASN A 244 10.59 -3.56 -10.21
N TRP A 245 10.94 -4.84 -10.36
CA TRP A 245 11.94 -5.31 -11.33
C TRP A 245 11.40 -6.37 -12.30
N THR A 246 10.06 -6.49 -12.43
CA THR A 246 9.39 -7.59 -13.15
C THR A 246 9.69 -7.71 -14.64
N SER A 247 10.01 -6.64 -15.35
CA SER A 247 10.30 -6.68 -16.80
C SER A 247 11.54 -7.51 -17.18
N LEU A 248 12.24 -8.03 -16.18
CA LEU A 248 13.41 -8.89 -16.40
C LEU A 248 13.03 -10.30 -16.84
N ILE A 249 11.84 -10.75 -16.53
CA ILE A 249 11.37 -12.12 -16.78
C ILE A 249 9.93 -12.11 -17.25
N GLN A 250 9.66 -12.91 -18.27
CA GLN A 250 8.32 -13.36 -18.62
C GLN A 250 8.15 -14.79 -18.10
N ALA A 251 7.58 -14.95 -16.92
CA ALA A 251 7.35 -16.27 -16.32
C ALA A 251 6.30 -17.08 -17.08
N ALA A 252 5.24 -16.42 -17.55
CA ALA A 252 4.24 -16.88 -18.50
C ALA A 252 3.46 -15.67 -19.01
N ASP A 253 3.12 -15.65 -20.28
CA ASP A 253 2.12 -14.71 -20.79
C ASP A 253 0.74 -15.31 -20.48
N LEU A 254 0.14 -14.85 -19.38
CA LEU A 254 -1.18 -15.30 -18.97
C LEU A 254 -2.31 -14.55 -19.70
N ASP A 255 -2.05 -13.39 -20.29
CA ASP A 255 -3.09 -12.54 -20.89
C ASP A 255 -3.78 -13.22 -22.06
N ASP A 256 -3.04 -14.02 -22.83
CA ASP A 256 -3.63 -14.87 -23.88
C ASP A 256 -4.72 -15.82 -23.38
N ARG A 257 -4.69 -16.19 -22.09
CA ARG A 257 -5.64 -17.09 -21.44
C ARG A 257 -6.95 -16.40 -21.04
N PHE A 258 -6.98 -15.07 -21.10
CA PHE A 258 -8.17 -14.28 -20.80
C PHE A 258 -8.95 -13.83 -22.04
N LYS A 259 -8.46 -14.09 -23.26
CA LYS A 259 -9.08 -13.63 -24.52
C LYS A 259 -10.55 -14.05 -24.67
N ASP A 260 -10.92 -15.20 -24.12
CA ASP A 260 -12.30 -15.74 -24.16
C ASP A 260 -13.11 -15.39 -22.89
N LYS A 261 -12.57 -14.60 -21.99
CA LYS A 261 -13.22 -14.19 -20.75
C LYS A 261 -13.80 -12.80 -20.89
N THR A 262 -14.78 -12.48 -20.03
CA THR A 262 -15.33 -11.11 -19.95
C THR A 262 -14.92 -10.44 -18.65
N PRO A 263 -14.93 -9.10 -18.56
CA PRO A 263 -14.72 -8.39 -17.31
C PRO A 263 -15.66 -8.84 -16.19
N GLU A 264 -16.93 -9.12 -16.51
CA GLU A 264 -17.93 -9.62 -15.55
C GLU A 264 -17.57 -11.02 -15.03
N TRP A 265 -17.00 -11.86 -15.88
CA TRP A 265 -16.52 -13.18 -15.45
C TRP A 265 -15.41 -13.05 -14.41
N ILE A 266 -14.50 -12.09 -14.56
CA ILE A 266 -13.41 -11.83 -13.61
C ILE A 266 -13.99 -11.50 -12.22
N ILE A 267 -14.92 -10.53 -12.13
CA ILE A 267 -15.52 -10.13 -10.85
C ILE A 267 -16.31 -11.28 -10.22
N LYS A 268 -17.10 -12.02 -11.02
CA LYS A 268 -17.85 -13.16 -10.51
C LYS A 268 -16.95 -14.29 -10.03
N THR A 269 -15.83 -14.53 -10.71
CA THR A 269 -14.85 -15.55 -10.29
C THR A 269 -14.19 -15.15 -8.97
N ALA A 270 -13.87 -13.87 -8.80
CA ALA A 270 -13.36 -13.35 -7.53
C ALA A 270 -14.40 -13.49 -6.40
N GLU A 271 -15.69 -13.18 -6.63
CA GLU A 271 -16.75 -13.43 -5.64
C GLU A 271 -16.88 -14.93 -5.32
N GLN A 272 -16.84 -15.79 -6.34
CA GLN A 272 -16.92 -17.24 -6.16
C GLN A 272 -15.76 -17.79 -5.32
N PHE A 273 -14.58 -17.22 -5.43
CA PHE A 273 -13.46 -17.57 -4.55
C PHE A 273 -13.84 -17.36 -3.08
N TYR A 274 -14.34 -16.19 -2.70
CA TYR A 274 -14.72 -15.88 -1.31
C TYR A 274 -15.95 -16.67 -0.84
N THR A 275 -16.99 -16.81 -1.66
CA THR A 275 -18.16 -17.61 -1.29
C THR A 275 -17.81 -19.09 -1.17
N GLY A 276 -16.86 -19.57 -1.98
CA GLY A 276 -16.23 -20.88 -1.85
C GLY A 276 -15.56 -21.08 -0.49
N LEU A 277 -14.91 -20.07 0.07
CA LEU A 277 -14.34 -20.07 1.42
C LEU A 277 -15.41 -19.95 2.52
N GLY A 278 -16.66 -19.64 2.19
CA GLY A 278 -17.78 -19.51 3.13
C GLY A 278 -18.06 -18.11 3.60
N PHE A 279 -17.57 -17.10 2.89
CA PHE A 279 -18.04 -15.74 3.03
C PHE A 279 -19.45 -15.60 2.42
N PRO A 280 -20.25 -14.62 2.85
CA PRO A 280 -21.54 -14.33 2.22
C PRO A 280 -21.34 -13.82 0.79
N ARG A 281 -22.44 -13.72 0.02
CA ARG A 281 -22.40 -12.97 -1.24
C ARG A 281 -22.18 -11.50 -0.98
N LEU A 282 -21.60 -10.81 -1.95
CA LEU A 282 -21.48 -9.36 -1.93
C LEU A 282 -22.88 -8.70 -1.84
N PRO A 283 -23.02 -7.58 -1.11
CA PRO A 283 -24.30 -6.91 -0.96
C PRO A 283 -24.80 -6.34 -2.30
N ASP A 284 -26.11 -6.11 -2.41
CA ASP A 284 -26.73 -5.56 -3.60
C ASP A 284 -26.12 -4.20 -4.01
N THR A 285 -25.68 -3.39 -3.03
CA THR A 285 -25.01 -2.10 -3.27
C THR A 285 -23.73 -2.27 -4.08
N PHE A 286 -22.97 -3.35 -3.85
CA PHE A 286 -21.79 -3.66 -4.66
C PHE A 286 -22.15 -3.80 -6.15
N TRP A 287 -23.19 -4.58 -6.47
CA TRP A 287 -23.57 -4.85 -7.85
C TRP A 287 -24.29 -3.69 -8.55
N THR A 288 -25.02 -2.89 -7.79
CA THR A 288 -25.88 -1.83 -8.35
C THR A 288 -25.26 -0.45 -8.33
N ARG A 289 -24.24 -0.21 -7.48
CA ARG A 289 -23.66 1.13 -7.24
C ARG A 289 -22.15 1.21 -7.47
N SER A 290 -21.45 0.07 -7.64
CA SER A 290 -20.03 0.09 -8.01
C SER A 290 -19.82 0.59 -9.43
N ASP A 291 -18.63 1.12 -9.70
CA ASP A 291 -18.14 1.50 -11.02
C ASP A 291 -16.98 0.59 -11.42
N LEU A 292 -17.32 -0.57 -11.99
CA LEU A 292 -16.40 -1.69 -12.16
C LEU A 292 -15.67 -1.71 -13.51
N TYR A 293 -16.16 -0.99 -14.52
CA TYR A 293 -15.69 -1.14 -15.89
C TYR A 293 -15.14 0.17 -16.45
N PRO A 294 -14.29 0.13 -17.48
CA PRO A 294 -13.83 1.33 -18.17
C PRO A 294 -14.98 2.23 -18.64
N VAL A 295 -14.75 3.52 -18.67
CA VAL A 295 -15.68 4.48 -19.28
C VAL A 295 -15.85 4.13 -20.75
N LYS A 296 -17.09 4.09 -21.24
CA LYS A 296 -17.38 3.74 -22.63
C LYS A 296 -16.78 4.76 -23.59
N ALA A 297 -16.32 4.28 -24.73
CA ALA A 297 -15.82 5.16 -25.79
C ALA A 297 -16.90 6.17 -26.21
N GLY A 298 -16.55 7.46 -26.23
CA GLY A 298 -17.47 8.56 -26.53
C GLY A 298 -18.22 9.14 -25.33
N ASP A 299 -18.12 8.56 -24.14
CA ASP A 299 -18.60 9.16 -22.90
C ASP A 299 -17.60 10.24 -22.45
N ALA A 300 -18.11 11.45 -22.14
CA ALA A 300 -17.30 12.57 -21.65
C ALA A 300 -16.92 12.44 -20.17
N ARG A 301 -17.51 11.52 -19.42
CA ARG A 301 -17.23 11.27 -18.01
C ARG A 301 -15.78 10.86 -17.82
N LYS A 302 -15.15 11.43 -16.80
CA LYS A 302 -13.81 11.02 -16.34
C LYS A 302 -13.93 10.41 -14.96
N LYS A 303 -13.23 9.31 -14.73
CA LYS A 303 -13.14 8.67 -13.42
C LYS A 303 -11.71 8.36 -13.05
N ASN A 304 -11.45 8.20 -11.76
CA ASN A 304 -10.20 7.64 -11.28
C ASN A 304 -10.05 6.19 -11.78
N THR A 305 -8.91 5.87 -12.37
CA THR A 305 -8.62 4.54 -12.93
C THR A 305 -7.92 3.61 -11.94
N HIS A 306 -7.49 4.13 -10.78
CA HIS A 306 -6.90 3.33 -9.72
C HIS A 306 -7.99 2.49 -9.04
N ALA A 307 -7.75 1.17 -8.94
CA ALA A 307 -8.68 0.26 -8.29
C ALA A 307 -8.79 0.58 -6.80
N SER A 308 -10.01 0.50 -6.26
CA SER A 308 -10.27 0.72 -4.83
C SER A 308 -11.61 0.12 -4.40
N CYS A 309 -11.70 -0.30 -3.15
CA CYS A 309 -12.94 -0.76 -2.53
C CYS A 309 -13.33 0.16 -1.37
N TRP A 310 -14.61 0.47 -1.25
CA TRP A 310 -15.15 1.53 -0.41
C TRP A 310 -16.21 1.02 0.55
N HIS A 311 -16.11 1.42 1.81
CA HIS A 311 -17.13 1.20 2.83
C HIS A 311 -17.86 2.51 3.12
N LEU A 312 -18.90 2.82 2.33
CA LEU A 312 -19.48 4.17 2.25
C LEU A 312 -20.13 4.68 3.55
N ASP A 313 -20.72 3.77 4.33
CA ASP A 313 -21.52 4.11 5.50
C ASP A 313 -21.02 3.43 6.79
N LEU A 314 -19.89 2.76 6.71
CA LEU A 314 -19.39 1.88 7.79
C LEU A 314 -20.43 0.82 8.22
N ASN A 315 -21.33 0.42 7.31
CA ASN A 315 -22.38 -0.56 7.59
C ASN A 315 -22.56 -1.50 6.39
N THR A 316 -23.52 -1.24 5.50
CA THR A 316 -23.90 -2.17 4.42
C THR A 316 -23.59 -1.68 3.02
N ASP A 317 -23.27 -0.41 2.84
CA ASP A 317 -22.99 0.17 1.52
C ASP A 317 -21.51 -0.02 1.18
N ILE A 318 -21.23 -1.10 0.45
CA ILE A 318 -19.90 -1.44 -0.05
C ILE A 318 -19.90 -1.32 -1.56
N ARG A 319 -18.93 -0.60 -2.10
CA ARG A 319 -18.75 -0.36 -3.54
C ARG A 319 -17.30 -0.55 -3.93
N SER A 320 -17.06 -0.85 -5.20
CA SER A 320 -15.71 -0.86 -5.77
C SER A 320 -15.64 -0.01 -7.03
N LEU A 321 -14.55 0.72 -7.14
CA LEU A 321 -14.15 1.50 -8.31
C LEU A 321 -13.03 0.75 -9.01
N MET A 322 -13.26 0.30 -10.23
CA MET A 322 -12.29 -0.44 -11.04
C MET A 322 -12.42 -0.02 -12.51
N SER A 323 -11.53 -0.52 -13.34
CA SER A 323 -11.63 -0.43 -14.81
C SER A 323 -11.30 -1.78 -15.41
N VAL A 324 -12.09 -2.80 -15.03
CA VAL A 324 -11.80 -4.21 -15.31
C VAL A 324 -11.81 -4.51 -16.80
N GLU A 325 -10.71 -5.06 -17.26
CA GLU A 325 -10.53 -5.65 -18.58
C GLU A 325 -10.18 -7.13 -18.46
N ALA A 326 -10.37 -7.90 -19.52
CA ALA A 326 -10.12 -9.33 -19.51
C ALA A 326 -8.61 -9.64 -19.66
N ASN A 327 -7.86 -9.53 -18.56
CA ASN A 327 -6.43 -9.85 -18.48
C ASN A 327 -6.03 -10.36 -17.09
N SER A 328 -4.79 -10.80 -16.95
CA SER A 328 -4.25 -11.37 -15.72
C SER A 328 -4.09 -10.34 -14.59
N GLU A 329 -3.76 -9.10 -14.94
CA GLU A 329 -3.63 -7.99 -13.99
C GLU A 329 -4.98 -7.73 -13.29
N TRP A 330 -6.05 -7.53 -14.07
CA TRP A 330 -7.38 -7.29 -13.51
C TRP A 330 -7.96 -8.52 -12.79
N PHE A 331 -7.59 -9.72 -13.20
CA PHE A 331 -7.97 -10.92 -12.45
C PHE A 331 -7.39 -10.89 -11.03
N THR A 332 -6.11 -10.59 -10.90
CA THR A 332 -5.44 -10.49 -9.61
C THR A 332 -5.95 -9.30 -8.80
N THR A 333 -6.09 -8.14 -9.45
CA THR A 333 -6.60 -6.91 -8.82
C THR A 333 -8.03 -7.07 -8.29
N ALA A 334 -8.93 -7.72 -9.03
CA ALA A 334 -10.29 -7.97 -8.56
C ALA A 334 -10.31 -8.86 -7.31
N HIS A 335 -9.47 -9.89 -7.24
CA HIS A 335 -9.35 -10.72 -6.04
C HIS A 335 -8.83 -9.92 -4.84
N HIS A 336 -7.87 -9.01 -5.07
CA HIS A 336 -7.34 -8.09 -4.06
C HIS A 336 -8.42 -7.14 -3.53
N GLU A 337 -9.10 -6.41 -4.43
CA GLU A 337 -10.10 -5.41 -4.06
C GLU A 337 -11.30 -6.01 -3.31
N LEU A 338 -11.74 -7.20 -3.72
CA LEU A 338 -12.76 -7.92 -2.99
C LEU A 338 -12.28 -8.32 -1.58
N GLY A 339 -10.97 -8.46 -1.36
CA GLY A 339 -10.40 -8.65 -0.03
C GLY A 339 -10.74 -7.53 0.93
N HIS A 340 -10.66 -6.29 0.46
CA HIS A 340 -11.12 -5.13 1.23
C HIS A 340 -12.63 -5.19 1.50
N GLY A 341 -13.43 -5.49 0.47
CA GLY A 341 -14.88 -5.61 0.60
C GLY A 341 -15.31 -6.67 1.62
N TYR A 342 -14.68 -7.83 1.60
CA TYR A 342 -14.95 -8.90 2.57
C TYR A 342 -14.41 -8.61 3.95
N TYR A 343 -13.37 -7.80 4.09
CA TYR A 343 -12.94 -7.29 5.39
C TYR A 343 -13.99 -6.33 5.97
N PHE A 344 -14.53 -5.42 5.16
CA PHE A 344 -15.62 -4.52 5.55
C PHE A 344 -16.84 -5.31 6.05
N ILE A 345 -17.29 -6.31 5.28
CA ILE A 345 -18.39 -7.20 5.66
C ILE A 345 -18.11 -7.89 7.00
N SER A 346 -16.88 -8.37 7.19
CA SER A 346 -16.53 -9.21 8.34
C SER A 346 -16.55 -8.43 9.66
N TYR A 347 -16.04 -7.19 9.70
CA TYR A 347 -16.02 -6.40 10.92
C TYR A 347 -17.31 -5.58 11.15
N THR A 348 -18.22 -5.52 10.16
CA THR A 348 -19.51 -4.83 10.34
C THR A 348 -20.45 -5.66 11.22
N ARG A 349 -20.24 -5.53 12.51
CA ARG A 349 -20.92 -6.30 13.56
C ARG A 349 -21.29 -5.39 14.72
N PRO A 350 -22.34 -5.71 15.50
CA PRO A 350 -22.74 -4.90 16.67
C PRO A 350 -21.61 -4.73 17.69
N GLU A 351 -20.74 -5.73 17.83
CA GLU A 351 -19.64 -5.74 18.80
C GLU A 351 -18.47 -4.84 18.38
N VAL A 352 -18.42 -4.41 17.11
CA VAL A 352 -17.39 -3.53 16.56
C VAL A 352 -17.96 -2.13 16.38
N PRO A 353 -17.64 -1.18 17.26
CA PRO A 353 -18.10 0.21 17.14
C PRO A 353 -17.62 0.87 15.83
N PRO A 354 -18.35 1.85 15.28
CA PRO A 354 -17.97 2.53 14.03
C PRO A 354 -16.54 3.04 14.01
N LEU A 355 -16.02 3.62 15.09
CA LEU A 355 -14.63 4.08 15.19
C LEU A 355 -13.58 2.96 15.02
N LEU A 356 -13.97 1.70 15.28
CA LEU A 356 -13.07 0.53 15.21
C LEU A 356 -13.43 -0.40 14.03
N ARG A 357 -14.30 0.03 13.10
CA ARG A 357 -14.56 -0.66 11.83
C ARG A 357 -13.44 -0.35 10.83
N ILE A 358 -12.25 -0.82 11.18
CA ILE A 358 -10.98 -0.67 10.48
C ILE A 358 -10.25 -2.02 10.51
N GLY A 359 -9.13 -2.15 9.81
CA GLY A 359 -8.24 -3.31 9.98
C GLY A 359 -7.66 -3.39 11.39
N ALA A 360 -7.13 -4.55 11.76
CA ALA A 360 -6.45 -4.72 13.04
C ALA A 360 -5.28 -3.73 13.24
N ASN A 361 -4.66 -3.31 12.14
CA ASN A 361 -3.85 -2.10 11.95
C ASN A 361 -3.97 -1.66 10.47
N PRO A 362 -3.42 -0.50 10.07
CA PRO A 362 -3.52 -0.03 8.68
C PRO A 362 -3.00 -1.03 7.63
N ALA A 363 -1.97 -1.83 7.94
CA ALA A 363 -1.41 -2.81 7.01
C ALA A 363 -2.25 -4.09 6.85
N PHE A 364 -3.20 -4.39 7.75
CA PHE A 364 -3.99 -5.63 7.66
C PHE A 364 -4.98 -5.62 6.49
N HIS A 365 -5.52 -4.46 6.13
CA HIS A 365 -6.37 -4.35 4.95
C HIS A 365 -5.59 -4.71 3.68
N GLU A 366 -4.45 -4.06 3.48
CA GLU A 366 -3.56 -4.34 2.34
C GLU A 366 -3.05 -5.78 2.39
N GLY A 367 -2.63 -6.25 3.58
CA GLY A 367 -2.13 -7.61 3.76
C GLY A 367 -3.15 -8.69 3.41
N MET A 368 -4.45 -8.45 3.62
CA MET A 368 -5.52 -9.37 3.21
C MET A 368 -5.75 -9.35 1.70
N GLY A 369 -5.82 -8.17 1.08
CA GLY A 369 -5.92 -8.04 -0.37
C GLY A 369 -4.73 -8.70 -1.07
N GLU A 370 -3.52 -8.40 -0.63
CA GLU A 370 -2.27 -8.98 -1.12
C GLU A 370 -2.20 -10.52 -0.94
N LEU A 371 -2.68 -11.04 0.20
CA LEU A 371 -2.77 -12.49 0.46
C LEU A 371 -3.65 -13.20 -0.57
N ILE A 372 -4.81 -12.64 -0.86
CA ILE A 372 -5.73 -13.25 -1.81
C ILE A 372 -5.24 -13.07 -3.24
N ALA A 373 -4.59 -11.94 -3.57
CA ALA A 373 -3.90 -11.77 -4.85
C ALA A 373 -2.81 -12.85 -5.06
N LEU A 374 -1.99 -13.13 -4.04
CA LEU A 374 -1.00 -14.21 -4.07
C LEU A 374 -1.66 -15.59 -4.26
N ALA A 375 -2.76 -15.85 -3.55
CA ALA A 375 -3.51 -17.11 -3.69
C ALA A 375 -4.16 -17.26 -5.06
N ALA A 376 -4.65 -16.17 -5.64
CA ALA A 376 -5.24 -16.15 -6.99
C ALA A 376 -4.21 -16.39 -8.10
N GLY A 377 -2.95 -16.01 -7.87
CA GLY A 377 -1.83 -16.28 -8.79
C GLY A 377 -1.26 -17.70 -8.71
N GLN A 378 -1.68 -18.51 -7.75
CA GLN A 378 -1.16 -19.89 -7.61
C GLN A 378 -1.64 -20.81 -8.74
N VAL A 379 -0.69 -21.56 -9.33
CA VAL A 379 -0.97 -22.47 -10.46
C VAL A 379 -2.15 -23.42 -10.21
N PRO A 380 -2.29 -24.06 -9.03
CA PRO A 380 -3.44 -24.94 -8.76
C PRO A 380 -4.78 -24.20 -8.79
N TYR A 381 -4.83 -22.94 -8.35
CA TYR A 381 -6.05 -22.13 -8.45
C TYR A 381 -6.34 -21.73 -9.90
N LEU A 382 -5.33 -21.28 -10.64
CA LEU A 382 -5.47 -20.94 -12.07
C LEU A 382 -5.97 -22.13 -12.90
N LYS A 383 -5.57 -23.36 -12.55
CA LYS A 383 -6.11 -24.58 -13.16
C LYS A 383 -7.57 -24.81 -12.76
N SER A 384 -7.89 -24.73 -11.47
CA SER A 384 -9.25 -24.99 -10.99
C SER A 384 -10.27 -23.93 -11.43
N SER A 385 -9.82 -22.69 -11.72
CA SER A 385 -10.63 -21.62 -12.29
C SER A 385 -10.76 -21.67 -13.82
N GLY A 386 -10.10 -22.64 -14.49
CA GLY A 386 -10.16 -22.82 -15.94
C GLY A 386 -9.35 -21.81 -16.75
N ILE A 387 -8.39 -21.13 -16.13
CA ILE A 387 -7.44 -20.24 -16.82
C ILE A 387 -6.30 -21.05 -17.41
N LEU A 388 -5.72 -21.95 -16.63
CA LEU A 388 -4.71 -22.87 -17.11
C LEU A 388 -5.28 -24.25 -17.35
N PRO A 389 -4.86 -24.95 -18.41
CA PRO A 389 -5.27 -26.33 -18.63
C PRO A 389 -4.70 -27.25 -17.54
N ALA A 390 -5.37 -28.37 -17.27
CA ALA A 390 -4.99 -29.30 -16.20
C ALA A 390 -3.56 -29.82 -16.36
N GLU A 391 -3.14 -30.05 -17.60
CA GLU A 391 -1.81 -30.55 -17.99
C GLU A 391 -0.71 -29.49 -17.99
N PHE A 392 -1.02 -28.22 -17.75
CA PHE A 392 -0.02 -27.16 -17.74
C PHE A 392 1.12 -27.45 -16.75
N GLN A 393 2.36 -27.42 -17.24
CA GLN A 393 3.56 -27.58 -16.41
C GLN A 393 4.16 -26.20 -16.16
N ALA A 394 4.17 -25.80 -14.90
CA ALA A 394 4.75 -24.53 -14.49
C ALA A 394 6.28 -24.63 -14.38
N ASP A 395 7.01 -23.65 -14.90
CA ASP A 395 8.37 -23.39 -14.47
C ASP A 395 8.32 -22.71 -13.10
N GLN A 396 8.43 -23.51 -12.04
CA GLN A 396 8.33 -23.04 -10.66
C GLN A 396 9.39 -21.98 -10.34
N THR A 397 10.59 -22.09 -10.91
CA THR A 397 11.66 -21.12 -10.69
C THR A 397 11.31 -19.78 -11.34
N ALA A 398 10.79 -19.79 -12.57
CA ALA A 398 10.37 -18.57 -13.23
C ALA A 398 9.20 -17.89 -12.49
N PHE A 399 8.22 -18.63 -11.99
CA PHE A 399 7.14 -18.09 -11.16
C PHE A 399 7.66 -17.46 -9.87
N LEU A 400 8.52 -18.16 -9.11
CA LEU A 400 9.10 -17.64 -7.87
C LEU A 400 9.99 -16.41 -8.12
N LEU A 401 10.72 -16.39 -9.21
CA LEU A 401 11.56 -15.26 -9.57
C LEU A 401 10.70 -14.04 -9.97
N ASN A 402 9.60 -14.26 -10.69
CA ASN A 402 8.64 -13.19 -10.98
C ASN A 402 8.01 -12.64 -9.69
N ASP A 403 7.54 -13.50 -8.78
CA ASP A 403 6.99 -13.09 -7.49
C ASP A 403 8.02 -12.30 -6.66
N ALA A 404 9.29 -12.71 -6.68
CA ALA A 404 10.35 -12.03 -5.95
C ALA A 404 10.65 -10.64 -6.55
N LEU A 405 10.71 -10.52 -7.88
CA LEU A 405 11.02 -9.27 -8.59
C LEU A 405 9.87 -8.28 -8.62
N ALA A 406 8.63 -8.75 -8.46
CA ALA A 406 7.44 -7.91 -8.33
C ALA A 406 7.51 -7.09 -7.04
N ASN A 407 6.37 -6.68 -6.51
CA ASN A 407 6.28 -5.94 -5.26
C ASN A 407 6.54 -6.85 -4.03
N SER A 408 7.68 -7.54 -3.99
CA SER A 408 8.06 -8.43 -2.89
C SER A 408 9.48 -8.13 -2.37
N VAL A 409 10.52 -8.76 -2.90
CA VAL A 409 11.87 -8.66 -2.29
C VAL A 409 12.52 -7.30 -2.48
N PRO A 410 12.69 -6.72 -3.71
CA PRO A 410 13.22 -5.37 -3.88
C PRO A 410 12.34 -4.30 -3.21
N PHE A 411 11.04 -4.54 -3.17
CA PHE A 411 10.06 -3.65 -2.57
C PHE A 411 10.29 -3.46 -1.06
N ILE A 412 10.68 -4.49 -0.33
CA ILE A 412 11.04 -4.35 1.10
C ILE A 412 12.21 -3.39 1.27
N PHE A 413 13.26 -3.49 0.47
CA PHE A 413 14.44 -2.60 0.56
C PHE A 413 14.15 -1.18 0.11
N TRP A 414 13.16 -0.99 -0.74
CA TRP A 414 12.60 0.32 -1.07
C TRP A 414 11.75 0.88 0.07
N SER A 415 10.73 0.16 0.51
CA SER A 415 9.73 0.65 1.47
C SER A 415 10.26 0.75 2.89
N SER A 416 10.86 -0.33 3.41
CA SER A 416 11.48 -0.34 4.75
C SER A 416 12.76 0.49 4.79
N GLY A 417 13.57 0.41 3.73
CA GLY A 417 14.85 1.10 3.64
C GLY A 417 14.68 2.56 3.23
N THR A 418 14.63 2.82 1.94
CA THR A 418 14.73 4.18 1.38
C THR A 418 13.61 5.08 1.85
N MET A 419 12.35 4.66 1.69
CA MET A 419 11.19 5.50 2.00
C MET A 419 11.08 5.79 3.49
N THR A 420 11.03 4.74 4.31
CA THR A 420 10.80 4.87 5.75
C THR A 420 11.91 5.67 6.45
N HIS A 421 13.19 5.40 6.12
CA HIS A 421 14.31 6.10 6.75
C HIS A 421 14.41 7.56 6.29
N TRP A 422 14.15 7.82 5.01
CA TRP A 422 14.18 9.20 4.51
C TRP A 422 13.08 10.05 5.15
N GLU A 423 11.86 9.53 5.26
CA GLU A 423 10.75 10.24 5.90
C GLU A 423 10.96 10.38 7.42
N ALA A 424 11.51 9.37 8.10
CA ALA A 424 11.88 9.48 9.51
C ALA A 424 12.95 10.56 9.74
N ASP A 425 13.93 10.72 8.83
CA ASP A 425 14.91 11.79 8.91
C ASP A 425 14.29 13.17 8.64
N VAL A 426 13.43 13.27 7.61
CA VAL A 426 12.81 14.55 7.22
C VAL A 426 11.84 15.07 8.29
N TYR A 427 10.95 14.22 8.80
CA TYR A 427 9.93 14.63 9.77
C TYR A 427 10.40 14.55 11.21
N GLY A 428 11.12 13.49 11.59
CA GLY A 428 11.47 13.20 12.99
C GLY A 428 12.84 13.75 13.43
N LYS A 429 13.77 13.97 12.48
CA LYS A 429 15.12 14.48 12.79
C LYS A 429 15.41 15.84 12.16
N ASP A 430 14.39 16.53 11.66
CA ASP A 430 14.49 17.85 11.04
C ASP A 430 15.62 17.94 9.98
N LEU A 431 15.78 16.90 9.15
CA LEU A 431 16.82 16.88 8.11
C LEU A 431 16.75 18.17 7.28
N PRO A 432 17.85 18.97 7.19
CA PRO A 432 17.83 20.21 6.44
C PRO A 432 17.48 20.00 4.97
N PRO A 433 16.62 20.86 4.37
CA PRO A 433 16.24 20.73 2.95
C PRO A 433 17.40 20.71 1.96
N GLY A 434 18.54 21.34 2.32
CA GLY A 434 19.79 21.30 1.54
C GLY A 434 20.56 19.98 1.62
N GLN A 435 20.01 18.96 2.26
CA GLN A 435 20.59 17.61 2.35
C GLN A 435 19.61 16.51 1.91
N TRP A 436 18.42 16.87 1.44
CA TRP A 436 17.35 15.93 1.16
C TRP A 436 17.69 14.98 0.00
N ASN A 437 18.23 15.51 -1.11
CA ASN A 437 18.57 14.70 -2.27
C ASN A 437 19.80 13.83 -2.03
N GLN A 438 20.82 14.37 -1.34
CA GLN A 438 22.00 13.60 -0.94
C GLN A 438 21.61 12.43 -0.03
N ARG A 439 20.76 12.64 0.98
CA ARG A 439 20.28 11.62 1.92
C ARG A 439 19.42 10.57 1.20
N TRP A 440 18.56 10.99 0.28
CA TRP A 440 17.79 10.08 -0.57
C TRP A 440 18.69 9.11 -1.33
N TRP A 441 19.67 9.63 -2.06
CA TRP A 441 20.57 8.79 -2.84
C TRP A 441 21.55 7.99 -1.99
N GLN A 442 21.87 8.45 -0.79
CA GLN A 442 22.59 7.63 0.18
C GLN A 442 21.77 6.36 0.50
N TYR A 443 20.50 6.51 0.87
CA TYR A 443 19.65 5.37 1.20
C TYR A 443 19.37 4.45 0.01
N VAL A 444 19.15 4.99 -1.17
CA VAL A 444 19.01 4.19 -2.41
C VAL A 444 20.27 3.33 -2.66
N ARG A 445 21.47 3.90 -2.48
CA ARG A 445 22.74 3.16 -2.62
C ARG A 445 22.92 2.10 -1.54
N ASP A 446 22.62 2.43 -0.31
CA ASP A 446 22.90 1.58 0.84
C ASP A 446 21.89 0.42 0.99
N PHE A 447 20.60 0.71 0.81
CA PHE A 447 19.55 -0.28 0.95
C PHE A 447 19.28 -1.04 -0.35
N GLN A 448 19.13 -0.33 -1.48
CA GLN A 448 18.73 -0.97 -2.74
C GLN A 448 19.91 -1.41 -3.62
N GLY A 449 21.13 -0.95 -3.38
CA GLY A 449 22.25 -1.22 -4.29
C GLY A 449 22.05 -0.62 -5.69
N VAL A 450 21.33 0.49 -5.77
CA VAL A 450 21.02 1.24 -6.99
C VAL A 450 21.69 2.60 -6.93
N GLU A 451 22.07 3.14 -8.08
CA GLU A 451 22.69 4.46 -8.16
C GLU A 451 22.09 5.28 -9.31
N PRO A 452 22.11 6.62 -9.22
CA PRO A 452 21.62 7.45 -10.33
C PRO A 452 22.53 7.34 -11.55
N PRO A 453 22.01 7.56 -12.77
CA PRO A 453 22.83 7.49 -13.99
C PRO A 453 23.82 8.65 -14.13
N SER A 454 23.61 9.75 -13.41
CA SER A 454 24.43 10.96 -13.38
C SER A 454 24.46 11.53 -11.97
N ASP A 455 25.40 12.44 -11.70
CA ASP A 455 25.45 13.15 -10.43
C ASP A 455 24.17 13.98 -10.22
N ARG A 456 23.60 13.89 -9.00
CA ARG A 456 22.34 14.54 -8.64
C ARG A 456 22.50 15.29 -7.32
N GLY A 457 22.82 16.58 -7.46
CA GLY A 457 23.01 17.50 -6.34
C GLY A 457 21.67 17.95 -5.69
N GLU A 458 21.76 18.97 -4.84
CA GLU A 458 20.58 19.48 -4.12
C GLU A 458 19.68 20.40 -4.97
N GLU A 459 20.09 20.75 -6.17
CA GLU A 459 19.23 21.36 -7.20
C GLU A 459 18.09 20.42 -7.63
N PHE A 460 18.27 19.13 -7.46
CA PHE A 460 17.23 18.12 -7.61
C PHE A 460 16.51 17.84 -6.29
N CYS A 461 15.39 17.16 -6.34
CA CYS A 461 14.71 16.56 -5.19
C CYS A 461 13.98 15.30 -5.65
N ASP A 462 14.75 14.24 -5.89
CA ASP A 462 14.23 13.02 -6.52
C ASP A 462 13.19 12.30 -5.66
N ALA A 463 13.31 12.41 -4.34
CA ALA A 463 12.30 11.96 -3.39
C ALA A 463 10.92 12.57 -3.70
N ALA A 464 10.86 13.90 -3.93
CA ALA A 464 9.60 14.60 -4.19
C ALA A 464 8.90 14.15 -5.49
N THR A 465 9.58 13.43 -6.39
CA THR A 465 8.95 12.88 -7.59
C THR A 465 8.04 11.69 -7.28
N LYS A 466 8.13 11.12 -6.07
CA LYS A 466 7.25 10.05 -5.62
C LYS A 466 5.95 10.62 -5.06
N THR A 467 4.83 10.24 -5.66
CA THR A 467 3.48 10.74 -5.32
C THR A 467 3.22 10.69 -3.82
N HIS A 468 3.43 9.55 -3.17
CA HIS A 468 3.16 9.35 -1.74
C HIS A 468 3.93 10.28 -0.80
N ILE A 469 5.12 10.74 -1.16
CA ILE A 469 5.86 11.72 -0.36
C ILE A 469 5.12 13.06 -0.27
N ASN A 470 4.31 13.37 -1.29
CA ASN A 470 3.54 14.60 -1.35
C ASN A 470 2.16 14.46 -0.72
N ASP A 471 1.41 13.39 -1.06
CA ASP A 471 -0.02 13.25 -0.75
C ASP A 471 -0.32 12.27 0.40
N ASN A 472 0.52 11.27 0.64
CA ASN A 472 0.35 10.30 1.73
C ASN A 472 1.70 9.92 2.39
N PRO A 473 2.41 10.89 2.99
CA PRO A 473 3.72 10.66 3.55
C PRO A 473 3.67 9.81 4.83
N CYS A 474 4.79 9.19 5.15
CA CYS A 474 4.97 8.34 6.33
C CYS A 474 4.03 7.12 6.33
N TYR A 475 3.85 6.51 5.17
CA TYR A 475 2.94 5.36 5.01
C TYR A 475 3.63 4.09 4.47
N TYR A 476 4.81 4.20 3.81
CA TYR A 476 5.41 3.08 3.10
C TYR A 476 5.78 1.88 3.98
N TYR A 477 6.09 2.07 5.25
CA TYR A 477 6.27 0.97 6.20
C TYR A 477 5.01 0.08 6.33
N SER A 478 3.82 0.63 6.07
CA SER A 478 2.56 -0.14 6.05
C SER A 478 2.55 -1.18 4.95
N TYR A 479 3.02 -0.82 3.74
CA TYR A 479 3.12 -1.75 2.62
C TYR A 479 4.17 -2.84 2.88
N ALA A 480 5.30 -2.50 3.54
CA ALA A 480 6.29 -3.50 3.94
C ALA A 480 5.70 -4.50 4.94
N ILE A 481 4.97 -4.01 5.96
CA ILE A 481 4.27 -4.86 6.94
C ILE A 481 3.23 -5.73 6.23
N ALA A 482 2.45 -5.18 5.31
CA ALA A 482 1.45 -5.91 4.53
C ALA A 482 2.09 -7.04 3.70
N THR A 483 3.22 -6.75 3.06
CA THR A 483 3.97 -7.75 2.29
C THR A 483 4.47 -8.90 3.17
N VAL A 484 5.04 -8.60 4.34
CA VAL A 484 5.51 -9.64 5.29
C VAL A 484 4.33 -10.44 5.85
N LEU A 485 3.25 -9.74 6.24
CA LEU A 485 2.01 -10.34 6.75
C LEU A 485 1.38 -11.29 5.74
N LYS A 486 1.30 -10.90 4.47
CA LYS A 486 0.82 -11.75 3.38
C LYS A 486 1.48 -13.12 3.39
N PHE A 487 2.81 -13.16 3.41
CA PHE A 487 3.54 -14.42 3.39
C PHE A 487 3.37 -15.22 4.68
N GLN A 488 3.28 -14.56 5.84
CA GLN A 488 3.07 -15.24 7.12
C GLN A 488 1.70 -15.91 7.21
N LEU A 489 0.64 -15.23 6.79
CA LEU A 489 -0.70 -15.79 6.72
C LEU A 489 -0.78 -16.91 5.66
N HIS A 490 -0.14 -16.70 4.51
CA HIS A 490 -0.07 -17.69 3.44
C HIS A 490 0.63 -18.99 3.88
N ASP A 491 1.77 -18.88 4.56
CA ASP A 491 2.50 -20.03 5.09
C ASP A 491 1.64 -20.82 6.10
N HIS A 492 0.97 -20.12 7.01
CA HIS A 492 0.05 -20.75 7.97
C HIS A 492 -1.10 -21.49 7.26
N ILE A 493 -1.76 -20.84 6.31
CA ILE A 493 -2.85 -21.45 5.54
C ILE A 493 -2.35 -22.67 4.77
N ALA A 494 -1.30 -22.53 3.99
CA ALA A 494 -0.78 -23.60 3.16
C ALA A 494 -0.32 -24.81 3.99
N ARG A 495 0.52 -24.58 5.00
CA ARG A 495 1.14 -25.68 5.78
C ARG A 495 0.23 -26.25 6.86
N LYS A 496 -0.54 -25.39 7.56
CA LYS A 496 -1.30 -25.84 8.74
C LYS A 496 -2.73 -26.26 8.38
N LEU A 497 -3.39 -25.51 7.48
CA LEU A 497 -4.79 -25.79 7.10
C LEU A 497 -4.88 -26.71 5.89
N LEU A 498 -4.17 -26.38 4.81
CA LEU A 498 -4.28 -27.10 3.53
C LEU A 498 -3.35 -28.32 3.47
N LYS A 499 -2.27 -28.37 4.25
CA LYS A 499 -1.20 -29.39 4.16
C LYS A 499 -0.58 -29.45 2.76
N GLN A 500 -0.43 -28.29 2.12
CA GLN A 500 0.15 -28.11 0.80
C GLN A 500 1.41 -27.24 0.86
N PRO A 501 2.32 -27.34 -0.12
CA PRO A 501 3.47 -26.45 -0.20
C PRO A 501 3.02 -25.01 -0.48
N PRO A 502 3.56 -23.98 0.21
CA PRO A 502 3.14 -22.59 0.00
C PRO A 502 3.30 -22.08 -1.44
N GLN A 503 4.27 -22.61 -2.19
CA GLN A 503 4.52 -22.21 -3.58
C GLN A 503 3.56 -22.85 -4.59
N ASN A 504 2.68 -23.77 -4.14
CA ASN A 504 1.79 -24.52 -5.03
C ASN A 504 0.56 -25.04 -4.27
N CYS A 505 -0.28 -24.13 -3.80
CA CYS A 505 -1.47 -24.46 -3.02
C CYS A 505 -2.74 -23.84 -3.60
N ASN A 506 -3.89 -24.32 -3.16
CA ASN A 506 -5.20 -23.84 -3.61
C ASN A 506 -6.15 -23.66 -2.42
N TYR A 507 -6.63 -22.43 -2.22
CA TYR A 507 -7.58 -22.09 -1.16
C TYR A 507 -9.04 -22.39 -1.54
N SER A 508 -9.35 -22.47 -2.83
CA SER A 508 -10.74 -22.49 -3.31
C SER A 508 -11.56 -23.59 -2.64
N ASN A 509 -12.80 -23.24 -2.29
CA ASN A 509 -13.78 -24.11 -1.63
C ASN A 509 -13.38 -24.65 -0.25
N ASN A 510 -12.32 -24.13 0.38
CA ASN A 510 -11.89 -24.57 1.71
C ASN A 510 -12.50 -23.68 2.82
N LYS A 511 -13.49 -24.22 3.53
CA LYS A 511 -14.21 -23.50 4.59
C LYS A 511 -13.34 -23.24 5.85
N ASP A 512 -12.30 -24.03 6.07
CA ASP A 512 -11.38 -23.83 7.21
C ASP A 512 -10.50 -22.59 6.98
N VAL A 513 -10.04 -22.39 5.74
CA VAL A 513 -9.36 -21.16 5.35
C VAL A 513 -10.28 -19.95 5.56
N GLY A 514 -11.54 -20.04 5.14
CA GLY A 514 -12.50 -18.95 5.34
C GLY A 514 -12.77 -18.66 6.81
N ARG A 515 -12.88 -19.69 7.68
CA ARG A 515 -13.00 -19.48 9.14
C ARG A 515 -11.78 -18.79 9.74
N PHE A 516 -10.60 -19.20 9.31
CA PHE A 516 -9.33 -18.60 9.75
C PHE A 516 -9.28 -17.11 9.39
N LEU A 517 -9.57 -16.75 8.14
CA LEU A 517 -9.56 -15.35 7.68
C LEU A 517 -10.61 -14.51 8.41
N ARG A 518 -11.85 -15.00 8.52
CA ARG A 518 -12.90 -14.31 9.30
C ARG A 518 -12.51 -14.12 10.75
N GLY A 519 -11.87 -15.09 11.40
CA GLY A 519 -11.41 -14.98 12.78
C GLY A 519 -10.43 -13.81 13.03
N ILE A 520 -9.73 -13.36 11.98
CA ILE A 520 -8.91 -12.15 12.01
C ILE A 520 -9.76 -10.92 11.69
N MET A 521 -10.47 -10.95 10.56
CA MET A 521 -11.18 -9.80 9.99
C MET A 521 -12.34 -9.30 10.88
N GLU A 522 -13.07 -10.22 11.52
CA GLU A 522 -14.23 -9.91 12.37
C GLU A 522 -13.91 -9.05 13.60
N LYS A 523 -12.65 -9.00 14.00
CA LYS A 523 -12.20 -8.21 15.14
C LYS A 523 -12.11 -6.72 14.84
N GLY A 524 -11.90 -6.35 13.57
CA GLY A 524 -11.61 -4.95 13.24
C GLY A 524 -10.46 -4.41 14.10
N GLY A 525 -10.58 -3.18 14.60
CA GLY A 525 -9.64 -2.53 15.51
C GLY A 525 -9.90 -2.77 17.00
N THR A 526 -10.67 -3.81 17.41
CA THR A 526 -11.06 -4.02 18.81
C THR A 526 -10.03 -4.70 19.69
N GLU A 527 -8.95 -5.22 19.10
CA GLU A 527 -7.82 -5.85 19.80
C GLU A 527 -6.48 -5.35 19.24
N ASP A 528 -5.43 -5.41 20.06
CA ASP A 528 -4.05 -5.16 19.57
C ASP A 528 -3.72 -6.14 18.44
N TRP A 529 -3.23 -5.62 17.34
CA TRP A 529 -2.96 -6.39 16.12
C TRP A 529 -1.91 -7.49 16.31
N ARG A 530 -0.95 -7.30 17.25
CA ARG A 530 0.06 -8.32 17.58
C ARG A 530 -0.59 -9.51 18.24
N LYS A 531 -1.57 -9.23 19.12
CA LYS A 531 -2.37 -10.28 19.78
C LYS A 531 -3.24 -11.01 18.76
N VAL A 532 -3.88 -10.28 17.84
CA VAL A 532 -4.68 -10.87 16.75
C VAL A 532 -3.81 -11.82 15.91
N LEU A 533 -2.63 -11.38 15.48
CA LEU A 533 -1.72 -12.18 14.66
C LEU A 533 -1.22 -13.42 15.41
N ARG A 534 -0.77 -13.24 16.67
CA ARG A 534 -0.26 -14.35 17.50
C ARG A 534 -1.35 -15.38 17.81
N GLN A 535 -2.59 -14.96 18.05
CA GLN A 535 -3.71 -15.87 18.23
C GLN A 535 -4.04 -16.66 16.96
N ALA A 536 -3.94 -16.01 15.80
CA ALA A 536 -4.23 -16.62 14.52
C ALA A 536 -3.14 -17.60 14.07
N THR A 537 -1.87 -17.21 14.16
CA THR A 537 -0.75 -17.96 13.56
C THR A 537 0.14 -18.69 14.57
N GLY A 538 0.11 -18.28 15.84
CA GLY A 538 1.02 -18.74 16.90
C GLY A 538 2.37 -18.01 16.89
N GLU A 539 2.56 -17.01 16.03
CA GLU A 539 3.84 -16.31 15.83
C GLU A 539 3.64 -14.79 15.86
N ASP A 540 4.69 -14.06 16.24
CA ASP A 540 4.79 -12.62 16.03
C ASP A 540 5.10 -12.32 14.55
N LEU A 541 4.91 -11.07 14.14
CA LEU A 541 5.21 -10.65 12.76
C LEU A 541 6.71 -10.83 12.47
N SER A 542 7.03 -11.61 11.45
CA SER A 542 8.40 -11.90 11.04
C SER A 542 8.51 -12.28 9.56
N THR A 543 9.69 -12.09 8.98
CA THR A 543 9.99 -12.46 7.59
C THR A 543 10.27 -13.94 7.39
N ARG A 544 10.20 -14.77 8.44
CA ARG A 544 10.46 -16.22 8.37
C ARG A 544 9.69 -16.89 7.23
N ALA A 545 8.39 -16.64 7.18
CA ALA A 545 7.53 -17.25 6.17
C ALA A 545 7.88 -16.79 4.74
N MET A 546 8.20 -15.52 4.55
CA MET A 546 8.66 -14.97 3.26
C MET A 546 10.00 -15.60 2.84
N SER A 547 10.94 -15.74 3.77
CA SER A 547 12.23 -16.41 3.53
C SER A 547 12.04 -17.88 3.16
N GLU A 548 11.12 -18.59 3.83
CA GLU A 548 10.77 -19.98 3.52
C GLU A 548 10.08 -20.12 2.15
N TYR A 549 9.22 -19.19 1.80
CA TYR A 549 8.56 -19.16 0.48
C TYR A 549 9.57 -19.07 -0.65
N PHE A 550 10.57 -18.21 -0.51
CA PHE A 550 11.61 -17.99 -1.52
C PHE A 550 12.86 -18.88 -1.34
N ARG A 551 12.88 -19.83 -0.42
CA ARG A 551 14.04 -20.71 -0.21
C ARG A 551 14.44 -21.49 -1.47
N PRO A 552 13.53 -22.09 -2.27
CA PRO A 552 13.91 -22.76 -3.52
C PRO A 552 14.57 -21.79 -4.51
N LEU A 553 14.06 -20.56 -4.58
CA LEU A 553 14.65 -19.50 -5.42
C LEU A 553 16.04 -19.10 -4.91
N LEU A 554 16.22 -18.96 -3.59
CA LEU A 554 17.52 -18.64 -3.02
C LEU A 554 18.59 -19.67 -3.41
N SER A 555 18.27 -20.97 -3.27
CA SER A 555 19.18 -22.05 -3.66
C SER A 555 19.55 -21.99 -5.15
N TRP A 556 18.57 -21.73 -6.01
CA TRP A 556 18.83 -21.55 -7.44
C TRP A 556 19.70 -20.32 -7.73
N LEU A 557 19.43 -19.18 -7.08
CA LEU A 557 20.22 -17.95 -7.22
C LEU A 557 21.67 -18.15 -6.76
N GLU A 558 21.90 -18.87 -5.66
CA GLU A 558 23.24 -19.20 -5.16
C GLU A 558 24.02 -20.03 -6.19
N GLU A 559 23.37 -20.96 -6.88
CA GLU A 559 23.97 -21.72 -7.96
C GLU A 559 24.30 -20.83 -9.18
N GLN A 560 23.33 -19.98 -9.60
CA GLN A 560 23.54 -19.05 -10.72
C GLN A 560 24.65 -18.04 -10.47
N ASN A 561 24.85 -17.67 -9.21
CA ASN A 561 25.85 -16.68 -8.81
C ASN A 561 27.19 -17.29 -8.39
N ARG A 562 27.37 -18.59 -8.54
CA ARG A 562 28.63 -19.26 -8.15
C ARG A 562 29.83 -18.60 -8.85
N GLY A 563 30.82 -18.18 -8.06
CA GLY A 563 32.01 -17.47 -8.56
C GLY A 563 31.82 -15.98 -8.83
N ARG A 564 30.64 -15.42 -8.58
CA ARG A 564 30.37 -13.97 -8.70
C ARG A 564 30.58 -13.27 -7.36
N GLN A 565 30.97 -11.99 -7.41
CA GLN A 565 30.95 -11.14 -6.23
C GLN A 565 29.50 -10.82 -5.85
N ILE A 566 29.09 -11.22 -4.64
CA ILE A 566 27.73 -11.05 -4.16
C ILE A 566 27.51 -9.62 -3.63
N GLY A 567 26.41 -9.00 -4.08
CA GLY A 567 26.02 -7.65 -3.68
C GLY A 567 26.81 -6.55 -4.38
N TRP A 568 26.98 -5.42 -3.69
CA TRP A 568 27.55 -4.18 -4.24
C TRP A 568 28.64 -3.55 -3.35
N ASN A 569 29.16 -4.26 -2.36
CA ASN A 569 30.22 -3.74 -1.48
C ASN A 569 31.61 -3.92 -2.09
#